data_f076bb62749dc44e26103747f5036055
#
_entry.id   f076bb62749dc44e26103747f5036055
#
_cell.length_a   1.000
_cell.length_b   1.000
_cell.length_c   1.000
_cell.angle_alpha   90.00
_cell.angle_beta   90.00
_cell.angle_gamma   90.00
#
_symmetry.space_group_name_H-M   'P 1'
#
loop_
_entity.id
_entity.type
_entity.pdbx_description
1 polymer ?
#
loop_
_entity_poly.entity_id
_entity_poly.type
_entity_poly.pdbx_seq_one_letter_code
_entity_poly.pdbx_strand_id
1 'polypeptide(L)'
;SNIIENKNFSWNVNFNLTHFKNKVLELSPELNGQLIDGARIYREDESMYQLYLPKYVGVDSETGESLWALVTPDENGNTVTKSYSVASENRFASGDILPKVYGGFGTSVTAYGFDLSVSFAYQLGGRILDYTYQGLMDVAATGSALHKDMLKAWTPENKNTDVPRMNINDQYTNRLTDRFLTSSDYLSLQNITLGYTLPKSLTRKMQIDGVRVFFVADNVALLTARKGLD
;
A
#
# COMPACT_ATOMS: atom_id res chain seq x y z
N SER A 1 -5.81 -7.91 -27.63
CA SER A 1 -6.88 -8.28 -28.58
C SER A 1 -7.30 -7.09 -29.39
N ASN A 2 -7.35 -7.24 -30.72
CA ASN A 2 -7.93 -6.23 -31.61
C ASN A 2 -9.45 -6.29 -31.48
N ILE A 3 -10.07 -5.21 -31.03
CA ILE A 3 -11.52 -5.10 -30.88
C ILE A 3 -12.15 -4.68 -32.22
N ILE A 4 -11.50 -3.72 -32.88
CA ILE A 4 -11.91 -3.23 -34.20
C ILE A 4 -10.63 -3.00 -35.02
N GLU A 5 -10.66 -3.42 -36.26
CA GLU A 5 -9.61 -3.13 -37.21
C GLU A 5 -10.19 -2.90 -38.60
N ASN A 6 -10.01 -1.71 -39.14
CA ASN A 6 -10.34 -1.35 -40.51
C ASN A 6 -9.31 -0.37 -41.09
N LYS A 7 -9.47 0.02 -42.35
CA LYS A 7 -8.48 0.80 -43.10
C LYS A 7 -8.04 2.11 -42.39
N ASN A 8 -8.91 2.75 -41.65
CA ASN A 8 -8.65 4.09 -41.09
C ASN A 8 -8.77 4.13 -39.56
N PHE A 9 -9.16 3.02 -38.92
CA PHE A 9 -9.38 2.95 -37.51
C PHE A 9 -8.96 1.58 -36.97
N SER A 10 -8.20 1.57 -35.91
CA SER A 10 -7.93 0.37 -35.13
C SER A 10 -8.07 0.65 -33.66
N TRP A 11 -8.62 -0.31 -32.94
CA TRP A 11 -8.75 -0.28 -31.50
C TRP A 11 -8.29 -1.61 -30.89
N ASN A 12 -7.30 -1.51 -30.04
CA ASN A 12 -6.73 -2.66 -29.34
C ASN A 12 -6.89 -2.48 -27.83
N VAL A 13 -7.18 -3.58 -27.15
CA VAL A 13 -7.24 -3.65 -25.68
C VAL A 13 -6.37 -4.82 -25.24
N ASN A 14 -5.57 -4.60 -24.23
CA ASN A 14 -4.81 -5.63 -23.55
C ASN A 14 -5.19 -5.66 -22.06
N PHE A 15 -5.15 -6.84 -21.48
CA PHE A 15 -5.39 -7.10 -20.07
C PHE A 15 -4.58 -8.31 -19.63
N ASN A 16 -3.96 -8.20 -18.49
CA ASN A 16 -3.34 -9.32 -17.82
C ASN A 16 -3.69 -9.31 -16.33
N LEU A 17 -3.78 -10.49 -15.75
CA LEU A 17 -4.06 -10.71 -14.35
C LEU A 17 -3.19 -11.88 -13.88
N THR A 18 -2.54 -11.67 -12.73
CA THR A 18 -1.78 -12.70 -12.05
C THR A 18 -2.36 -12.91 -10.66
N HIS A 19 -2.58 -14.16 -10.32
CA HIS A 19 -2.91 -14.62 -8.98
C HIS A 19 -1.95 -15.73 -8.60
N PHE A 20 -1.38 -15.67 -7.42
CA PHE A 20 -0.61 -16.77 -6.87
C PHE A 20 -0.90 -16.92 -5.37
N LYS A 21 -0.68 -18.11 -4.87
CA LYS A 21 -0.81 -18.45 -3.45
C LYS A 21 0.42 -19.24 -3.04
N ASN A 22 0.93 -18.94 -1.88
CA ASN A 22 1.98 -19.75 -1.24
C ASN A 22 1.49 -20.25 0.11
N LYS A 23 2.14 -21.26 0.62
CA LYS A 23 1.98 -21.75 1.98
C LYS A 23 3.24 -22.44 2.46
N VAL A 24 3.45 -22.40 3.75
CA VAL A 24 4.47 -23.21 4.43
C VAL A 24 3.95 -24.64 4.44
N LEU A 25 4.75 -25.58 3.95
CA LEU A 25 4.37 -27.00 3.87
C LEU A 25 4.74 -27.75 5.16
N GLU A 26 5.90 -27.41 5.73
CA GLU A 26 6.44 -28.08 6.90
C GLU A 26 7.37 -27.13 7.64
N LEU A 27 7.36 -27.19 8.96
CA LEU A 27 8.32 -26.54 9.85
C LEU A 27 9.15 -27.60 10.58
N SER A 28 10.39 -27.21 10.94
CA SER A 28 11.20 -28.08 11.80
C SER A 28 10.45 -28.38 13.11
N PRO A 29 10.42 -29.63 13.56
CA PRO A 29 9.77 -30.02 14.83
C PRO A 29 10.24 -29.21 16.04
N GLU A 30 11.47 -28.73 16.02
CA GLU A 30 12.06 -27.90 17.09
C GLU A 30 11.35 -26.56 17.26
N LEU A 31 10.62 -26.07 16.24
CA LEU A 31 9.90 -24.79 16.26
C LEU A 31 8.52 -24.88 16.92
N ASN A 32 8.10 -26.08 17.39
CA ASN A 32 6.81 -26.29 18.04
C ASN A 32 5.62 -25.69 17.25
N GLY A 33 5.64 -25.84 15.91
CA GLY A 33 4.55 -25.48 15.02
C GLY A 33 4.48 -24.00 14.62
N GLN A 34 5.37 -23.15 15.10
CA GLN A 34 5.43 -21.74 14.65
C GLN A 34 6.81 -21.12 14.81
N LEU A 35 7.10 -20.15 13.95
CA LEU A 35 8.28 -19.29 14.05
C LEU A 35 7.83 -17.82 13.90
N ILE A 36 8.20 -16.97 14.85
CA ILE A 36 7.96 -15.54 14.78
C ILE A 36 9.27 -14.84 14.45
N ASP A 37 9.30 -14.08 13.35
CA ASP A 37 10.43 -13.29 12.91
C ASP A 37 9.98 -11.86 12.58
N GLY A 38 10.41 -10.90 13.40
CA GLY A 38 10.02 -9.51 13.27
C GLY A 38 8.50 -9.31 13.29
N ALA A 39 7.93 -8.87 12.18
CA ALA A 39 6.49 -8.64 12.00
C ALA A 39 5.74 -9.82 11.41
N ARG A 40 6.40 -10.96 11.18
CA ARG A 40 5.81 -12.12 10.50
C ARG A 40 5.70 -13.32 11.43
N ILE A 41 4.78 -14.21 11.04
CA ILE A 41 4.67 -15.55 11.63
C ILE A 41 4.67 -16.58 10.53
N TYR A 42 5.34 -17.69 10.79
CA TYR A 42 5.36 -18.86 9.93
C TYR A 42 4.65 -19.99 10.66
N ARG A 43 3.61 -20.53 10.05
CA ARG A 43 2.85 -21.70 10.48
C ARG A 43 2.57 -22.58 9.28
N GLU A 44 2.48 -23.88 9.51
CA GLU A 44 2.08 -24.81 8.45
C GLU A 44 0.69 -24.44 7.90
N ASP A 45 0.51 -24.65 6.61
CA ASP A 45 -0.68 -24.30 5.83
C ASP A 45 -1.01 -22.79 5.72
N GLU A 46 -0.27 -21.90 6.40
CA GLU A 46 -0.40 -20.44 6.27
C GLU A 46 0.62 -19.86 5.27
N SER A 47 0.38 -18.63 4.86
CA SER A 47 1.31 -17.88 4.01
C SER A 47 2.61 -17.58 4.76
N MET A 48 3.75 -17.73 4.08
CA MET A 48 5.06 -17.29 4.62
C MET A 48 5.18 -15.76 4.73
N TYR A 49 4.19 -15.02 4.25
CA TYR A 49 4.14 -13.55 4.32
C TYR A 49 3.04 -13.04 5.26
N GLN A 50 2.53 -13.90 6.14
CA GLN A 50 1.53 -13.56 7.15
C GLN A 50 2.11 -12.56 8.15
N LEU A 51 1.48 -11.38 8.27
CA LEU A 51 1.81 -10.39 9.29
C LEU A 51 1.23 -10.79 10.65
N TYR A 52 2.00 -10.56 11.70
CA TYR A 52 1.66 -10.93 13.07
C TYR A 52 2.10 -9.83 14.03
N LEU A 53 1.16 -9.00 14.43
CA LEU A 53 1.44 -7.73 15.07
C LEU A 53 0.59 -7.53 16.34
N PRO A 54 1.09 -6.75 17.32
CA PRO A 54 0.26 -6.19 18.35
C PRO A 54 -0.89 -5.39 17.74
N LYS A 55 -2.10 -5.57 18.26
CA LYS A 55 -3.28 -4.90 17.74
C LYS A 55 -3.55 -3.62 18.53
N TYR A 56 -3.41 -2.48 17.85
CA TYR A 56 -3.74 -1.17 18.39
C TYR A 56 -5.26 -0.99 18.43
N VAL A 57 -5.79 -0.54 19.57
CA VAL A 57 -7.24 -0.34 19.76
C VAL A 57 -7.61 1.11 20.04
N GLY A 58 -6.64 2.00 20.08
CA GLY A 58 -6.89 3.42 20.26
C GLY A 58 -6.12 4.02 21.42
N VAL A 59 -6.69 5.06 22.01
CA VAL A 59 -6.10 5.90 23.04
C VAL A 59 -6.97 5.85 24.29
N ASP A 60 -6.34 5.76 25.46
CA ASP A 60 -7.01 5.97 26.72
C ASP A 60 -7.51 7.41 26.83
N SER A 61 -8.82 7.59 26.96
CA SER A 61 -9.44 8.92 26.93
C SER A 61 -9.04 9.83 28.10
N GLU A 62 -8.58 9.24 29.21
CA GLU A 62 -8.22 10.01 30.40
C GLU A 62 -6.73 10.35 30.45
N THR A 63 -5.88 9.47 29.91
CA THR A 63 -4.42 9.65 30.00
C THR A 63 -3.72 9.94 28.69
N GLY A 64 -4.38 9.69 27.56
CA GLY A 64 -3.79 9.85 26.23
C GLY A 64 -2.79 8.78 25.84
N GLU A 65 -2.67 7.71 26.62
CA GLU A 65 -1.76 6.60 26.36
C GLU A 65 -2.32 5.65 25.30
N SER A 66 -1.42 5.00 24.58
CA SER A 66 -1.81 3.95 23.62
C SER A 66 -2.41 2.73 24.33
N LEU A 67 -3.42 2.13 23.70
CA LEU A 67 -4.06 0.90 24.15
C LEU A 67 -3.88 -0.20 23.12
N TRP A 68 -3.57 -1.40 23.58
CA TRP A 68 -3.42 -2.60 22.73
C TRP A 68 -4.30 -3.73 23.22
N ALA A 69 -4.85 -4.50 22.29
CA ALA A 69 -5.66 -5.67 22.62
C ALA A 69 -4.81 -6.81 23.17
N LEU A 70 -5.38 -7.57 24.09
CA LEU A 70 -4.88 -8.84 24.57
C LEU A 70 -5.58 -10.00 23.84
N VAL A 71 -4.86 -11.06 23.54
CA VAL A 71 -5.42 -12.31 22.95
C VAL A 71 -6.33 -13.01 23.97
N THR A 72 -5.89 -13.02 25.23
CA THR A 72 -6.67 -13.51 26.38
C THR A 72 -6.74 -12.42 27.43
N PRO A 73 -7.88 -12.27 28.13
CA PRO A 73 -7.96 -11.34 29.23
C PRO A 73 -6.86 -11.59 30.28
N ASP A 74 -6.38 -10.54 30.90
CA ASP A 74 -5.44 -10.63 32.01
C ASP A 74 -6.09 -11.18 33.29
N GLU A 75 -5.31 -11.32 34.37
CA GLU A 75 -5.79 -11.83 35.68
C GLU A 75 -6.93 -10.99 36.29
N ASN A 76 -7.04 -9.72 35.86
CA ASN A 76 -8.10 -8.80 36.30
C ASN A 76 -9.30 -8.77 35.32
N GLY A 77 -9.26 -9.58 34.24
CA GLY A 77 -10.31 -9.62 33.24
C GLY A 77 -10.20 -8.49 32.18
N ASN A 78 -9.10 -7.72 32.15
CA ASN A 78 -8.92 -6.70 31.13
C ASN A 78 -8.62 -7.33 29.78
N THR A 79 -9.22 -6.79 28.72
CA THR A 79 -9.00 -7.19 27.32
C THR A 79 -8.04 -6.27 26.59
N VAL A 80 -7.54 -5.23 27.27
CA VAL A 80 -6.61 -4.25 26.75
C VAL A 80 -5.49 -3.96 27.73
N THR A 81 -4.35 -3.53 27.24
CA THR A 81 -3.18 -3.15 28.04
C THR A 81 -2.58 -1.84 27.56
N LYS A 82 -1.94 -1.10 28.47
CA LYS A 82 -1.09 0.06 28.15
C LYS A 82 0.39 -0.33 28.00
N SER A 83 0.76 -1.56 28.38
CA SER A 83 2.12 -2.06 28.29
C SER A 83 2.41 -2.62 26.90
N TYR A 84 3.30 -1.98 26.16
CA TYR A 84 3.76 -2.49 24.86
C TYR A 84 4.51 -3.83 24.98
N SER A 85 5.23 -4.05 26.09
CA SER A 85 5.90 -5.33 26.33
C SER A 85 4.89 -6.47 26.34
N VAL A 86 3.81 -6.32 27.10
CA VAL A 86 2.70 -7.30 27.15
C VAL A 86 2.04 -7.42 25.78
N ALA A 87 1.79 -6.31 25.08
CA ALA A 87 1.19 -6.33 23.75
C ALA A 87 2.07 -7.04 22.74
N SER A 88 3.40 -6.92 22.84
CA SER A 88 4.35 -7.56 21.91
C SER A 88 4.36 -9.08 22.03
N GLU A 89 3.89 -9.63 23.14
CA GLU A 89 3.68 -11.07 23.34
C GLU A 89 2.25 -11.49 22.93
N ASN A 90 1.32 -10.53 22.85
CA ASN A 90 -0.08 -10.72 22.48
C ASN A 90 -0.33 -10.21 21.05
N ARG A 91 0.14 -10.95 20.05
CA ARG A 91 0.02 -10.55 18.65
C ARG A 91 -1.16 -11.22 17.95
N PHE A 92 -1.59 -10.63 16.86
CA PHE A 92 -2.71 -11.08 16.04
C PHE A 92 -2.29 -11.23 14.58
N ALA A 93 -2.91 -12.20 13.90
CA ALA A 93 -2.80 -12.30 12.44
C ALA A 93 -3.39 -11.03 11.81
N SER A 94 -2.53 -10.25 11.14
CA SER A 94 -2.85 -8.89 10.69
C SER A 94 -2.97 -8.78 9.17
N GLY A 95 -3.03 -9.91 8.47
CA GLY A 95 -3.15 -9.99 7.02
C GLY A 95 -1.87 -10.40 6.33
N ASP A 96 -1.92 -10.52 5.02
CA ASP A 96 -0.82 -10.97 4.18
C ASP A 96 -0.19 -9.78 3.44
N ILE A 97 1.12 -9.79 3.28
CA ILE A 97 1.85 -8.81 2.46
C ILE A 97 1.54 -9.04 0.98
N LEU A 98 1.33 -10.29 0.58
CA LEU A 98 1.11 -10.62 -0.82
C LEU A 98 -0.25 -10.12 -1.32
N PRO A 99 -0.30 -9.54 -2.52
CA PRO A 99 -1.56 -9.19 -3.15
C PRO A 99 -2.32 -10.46 -3.55
N LYS A 100 -3.64 -10.38 -3.52
CA LYS A 100 -4.50 -11.45 -4.06
C LYS A 100 -4.43 -11.51 -5.57
N VAL A 101 -4.38 -10.35 -6.22
CA VAL A 101 -4.24 -10.21 -7.66
C VAL A 101 -3.43 -8.96 -8.01
N TYR A 102 -2.67 -9.04 -9.10
CA TYR A 102 -2.03 -7.89 -9.71
C TYR A 102 -1.94 -8.07 -11.22
N GLY A 103 -1.72 -6.98 -11.94
CA GLY A 103 -1.64 -7.02 -13.38
C GLY A 103 -1.63 -5.66 -14.00
N GLY A 104 -2.03 -5.62 -15.27
CA GLY A 104 -2.14 -4.40 -16.03
C GLY A 104 -3.23 -4.48 -17.08
N PHE A 105 -3.68 -3.32 -17.52
CA PHE A 105 -4.55 -3.20 -18.66
C PHE A 105 -4.20 -1.95 -19.45
N GLY A 106 -4.50 -1.98 -20.71
CA GLY A 106 -4.23 -0.85 -21.57
C GLY A 106 -5.12 -0.84 -22.81
N THR A 107 -5.16 0.31 -23.42
CA THR A 107 -5.86 0.49 -24.69
C THR A 107 -5.03 1.31 -25.65
N SER A 108 -5.13 1.00 -26.93
CA SER A 108 -4.57 1.83 -27.97
C SER A 108 -5.57 2.01 -29.11
N VAL A 109 -5.66 3.23 -29.60
CA VAL A 109 -6.54 3.63 -30.68
C VAL A 109 -5.71 4.33 -31.75
N THR A 110 -5.89 3.92 -32.99
CA THR A 110 -5.34 4.63 -34.15
C THR A 110 -6.47 5.07 -35.06
N ALA A 111 -6.51 6.34 -35.40
CA ALA A 111 -7.57 6.89 -36.22
C ALA A 111 -7.07 8.08 -37.04
N TYR A 112 -7.19 8.04 -38.36
CA TYR A 112 -6.92 9.16 -39.29
C TYR A 112 -5.55 9.84 -39.07
N GLY A 113 -4.52 9.07 -38.72
CA GLY A 113 -3.18 9.56 -38.45
C GLY A 113 -2.90 9.89 -36.99
N PHE A 114 -3.93 9.95 -36.13
CA PHE A 114 -3.75 10.00 -34.68
C PHE A 114 -3.52 8.61 -34.11
N ASP A 115 -2.69 8.52 -33.11
CA ASP A 115 -2.52 7.36 -32.26
C ASP A 115 -2.55 7.76 -30.79
N LEU A 116 -3.34 7.05 -30.00
CA LEU A 116 -3.44 7.19 -28.55
C LEU A 116 -3.17 5.83 -27.91
N SER A 117 -2.30 5.80 -26.93
CA SER A 117 -2.06 4.63 -26.08
C SER A 117 -2.10 5.03 -24.62
N VAL A 118 -2.80 4.23 -23.82
CA VAL A 118 -2.88 4.42 -22.35
C VAL A 118 -2.66 3.08 -21.70
N SER A 119 -1.83 3.05 -20.66
CA SER A 119 -1.55 1.83 -19.89
C SER A 119 -1.68 2.05 -18.39
N PHE A 120 -2.20 1.04 -17.72
CA PHE A 120 -2.41 1.00 -16.28
C PHE A 120 -1.76 -0.25 -15.69
N ALA A 121 -1.30 -0.11 -14.44
CA ALA A 121 -0.95 -1.23 -13.58
C ALA A 121 -1.80 -1.18 -12.31
N TYR A 122 -2.11 -2.34 -11.77
CA TYR A 122 -2.91 -2.46 -10.56
C TYR A 122 -2.45 -3.61 -9.67
N GLN A 123 -2.75 -3.46 -8.38
CA GLN A 123 -2.56 -4.49 -7.37
C GLN A 123 -3.70 -4.40 -6.34
N LEU A 124 -4.21 -5.54 -5.88
CA LEU A 124 -5.34 -5.61 -4.95
C LEU A 124 -5.11 -6.69 -3.89
N GLY A 125 -5.45 -6.39 -2.66
CA GLY A 125 -5.64 -7.35 -1.57
C GLY A 125 -4.42 -7.65 -0.72
N GLY A 126 -3.31 -6.94 -0.84
CA GLY A 126 -2.15 -7.03 0.05
C GLY A 126 -2.16 -5.99 1.16
N ARG A 127 -1.28 -6.15 2.13
CA ARG A 127 -1.03 -5.17 3.19
C ARG A 127 0.45 -4.82 3.27
N ILE A 128 0.75 -3.60 3.68
CA ILE A 128 2.12 -3.13 3.87
C ILE A 128 2.23 -2.36 5.19
N LEU A 129 3.34 -2.54 5.89
CA LEU A 129 3.73 -1.67 6.98
C LEU A 129 4.31 -0.38 6.41
N ASP A 130 3.67 0.74 6.71
CA ASP A 130 4.15 2.06 6.30
C ASP A 130 5.19 2.57 7.30
N TYR A 131 6.43 2.14 7.15
CA TYR A 131 7.55 2.56 8.01
C TYR A 131 7.84 4.05 7.92
N THR A 132 7.52 4.70 6.80
CA THR A 132 7.69 6.14 6.66
C THR A 132 6.68 6.88 7.50
N TYR A 133 5.40 6.49 7.42
CA TYR A 133 4.37 7.05 8.28
C TYR A 133 4.66 6.77 9.75
N GLN A 134 5.10 5.54 10.09
CA GLN A 134 5.54 5.17 11.43
C GLN A 134 6.63 6.11 11.96
N GLY A 135 7.68 6.35 11.16
CA GLY A 135 8.78 7.26 11.54
C GLY A 135 8.34 8.71 11.69
N LEU A 136 7.40 9.18 10.86
CA LEU A 136 6.85 10.54 10.94
C LEU A 136 5.86 10.72 12.13
N MET A 137 5.44 9.63 12.77
CA MET A 137 4.63 9.63 14.00
C MET A 137 5.49 9.50 15.26
N ASP A 138 6.82 9.50 15.14
CA ASP A 138 7.74 9.38 16.26
C ASP A 138 8.03 10.74 16.92
N VAL A 139 7.45 10.98 18.07
CA VAL A 139 7.66 12.20 18.85
C VAL A 139 9.04 12.27 19.53
N ALA A 140 9.76 11.14 19.65
CA ALA A 140 11.09 11.10 20.22
C ALA A 140 12.19 11.49 19.22
N ALA A 141 11.87 11.56 17.93
CA ALA A 141 12.80 12.00 16.87
C ALA A 141 13.01 13.53 16.93
N THR A 142 13.78 13.99 17.88
CA THR A 142 14.02 15.42 18.12
C THR A 142 14.57 16.12 16.89
N GLY A 143 13.93 17.23 16.48
CA GLY A 143 14.35 18.03 15.33
C GLY A 143 13.86 17.52 13.97
N SER A 144 13.12 16.43 13.92
CA SER A 144 12.51 15.90 12.71
C SER A 144 11.12 16.47 12.46
N ALA A 145 10.72 16.55 11.17
CA ALA A 145 9.34 16.87 10.82
C ALA A 145 8.42 15.72 11.21
N LEU A 146 7.25 16.04 11.73
CA LEU A 146 6.20 15.08 12.06
C LEU A 146 5.11 15.08 10.99
N HIS A 147 4.39 13.96 10.89
CA HIS A 147 3.22 13.89 10.02
C HIS A 147 2.10 14.81 10.53
N LYS A 148 1.33 15.41 9.62
CA LYS A 148 0.21 16.30 9.96
C LYS A 148 -0.86 15.64 10.87
N ASP A 149 -0.97 14.32 10.86
CA ASP A 149 -1.88 13.60 11.74
C ASP A 149 -1.52 13.77 13.23
N MET A 150 -0.26 14.14 13.54
CA MET A 150 0.14 14.47 14.92
C MET A 150 -0.57 15.72 15.47
N LEU A 151 -1.14 16.58 14.62
CA LEU A 151 -2.00 17.67 15.05
C LEU A 151 -3.32 17.20 15.69
N LYS A 152 -3.67 15.92 15.49
CA LYS A 152 -4.84 15.27 16.11
C LYS A 152 -4.49 14.55 17.40
N ALA A 153 -3.26 14.68 17.88
CA ALA A 153 -2.83 14.01 19.12
C ALA A 153 -3.78 14.32 20.27
N TRP A 154 -3.90 13.36 21.15
CA TRP A 154 -4.73 13.51 22.35
C TRP A 154 -4.24 14.70 23.21
N THR A 155 -5.19 15.49 23.64
CA THR A 155 -5.04 16.52 24.69
C THR A 155 -6.26 16.48 25.60
N PRO A 156 -6.22 17.11 26.80
CA PRO A 156 -7.39 17.19 27.67
C PRO A 156 -8.64 17.77 26.97
N GLU A 157 -8.45 18.60 25.94
CA GLU A 157 -9.50 19.23 25.14
C GLU A 157 -9.90 18.38 23.92
N ASN A 158 -9.02 17.45 23.49
CA ASN A 158 -9.23 16.58 22.34
C ASN A 158 -9.10 15.11 22.75
N LYS A 159 -10.05 14.60 23.52
CA LYS A 159 -10.06 13.23 24.02
C LYS A 159 -10.54 12.18 22.97
N ASN A 160 -11.28 12.61 21.95
CA ASN A 160 -11.83 11.71 20.93
C ASN A 160 -10.90 11.63 19.72
N THR A 161 -9.81 10.93 19.88
CA THR A 161 -8.78 10.76 18.84
C THR A 161 -8.18 9.35 18.90
N ASP A 162 -7.65 8.89 17.78
CA ASP A 162 -6.86 7.66 17.64
C ASP A 162 -5.34 7.90 17.69
N VAL A 163 -4.93 9.17 17.90
CA VAL A 163 -3.52 9.55 17.97
C VAL A 163 -3.12 9.79 19.43
N PRO A 164 -2.17 9.02 19.98
CA PRO A 164 -1.73 9.15 21.36
C PRO A 164 -1.19 10.56 21.68
N ARG A 165 -1.15 10.88 22.94
CA ARG A 165 -0.56 12.13 23.43
C ARG A 165 0.90 12.28 22.95
N MET A 166 1.32 13.53 22.73
CA MET A 166 2.70 13.86 22.42
C MET A 166 3.53 13.95 23.70
N ASN A 167 4.25 12.88 24.00
CA ASN A 167 5.14 12.82 25.13
C ASN A 167 6.46 12.18 24.73
N ILE A 168 7.56 12.93 24.80
CA ILE A 168 8.90 12.47 24.42
C ILE A 168 9.37 11.25 25.23
N ASN A 169 8.86 11.07 26.44
CA ASN A 169 9.13 9.92 27.27
C ASN A 169 8.23 8.72 26.98
N ASP A 170 7.27 8.88 26.09
CA ASP A 170 6.28 7.87 25.74
C ASP A 170 6.78 7.08 24.54
N GLN A 171 7.57 6.05 24.80
CA GLN A 171 8.28 5.26 23.78
C GLN A 171 7.34 4.46 22.84
N TYR A 172 6.02 4.58 22.98
CA TYR A 172 5.08 3.65 22.37
C TYR A 172 4.28 4.22 21.21
N THR A 173 4.44 5.51 20.90
CA THR A 173 3.68 6.18 19.83
C THR A 173 4.00 5.64 18.46
N ASN A 174 5.24 5.16 18.24
CA ASN A 174 5.75 4.66 16.96
C ASN A 174 6.13 3.17 16.97
N ARG A 175 5.75 2.41 18.00
CA ARG A 175 6.09 0.98 18.05
C ARG A 175 5.38 0.19 16.96
N LEU A 176 6.01 -0.92 16.58
CA LEU A 176 5.51 -1.81 15.54
C LEU A 176 4.16 -2.43 15.94
N THR A 177 3.10 -1.99 15.31
CA THR A 177 1.72 -2.45 15.53
C THR A 177 0.94 -2.41 14.22
N ASP A 178 -0.27 -2.95 14.22
CA ASP A 178 -1.17 -2.89 13.07
C ASP A 178 -1.71 -1.46 12.77
N ARG A 179 -1.50 -0.50 13.66
CA ARG A 179 -1.79 0.93 13.42
C ARG A 179 -1.11 1.47 12.17
N PHE A 180 0.07 0.96 11.85
CA PHE A 180 0.87 1.38 10.69
C PHE A 180 0.68 0.47 9.48
N LEU A 181 -0.29 -0.44 9.54
CA LEU A 181 -0.71 -1.21 8.38
C LEU A 181 -1.62 -0.39 7.48
N THR A 182 -1.31 -0.43 6.21
CA THR A 182 -2.17 0.11 5.15
C THR A 182 -2.40 -0.92 4.07
N SER A 183 -3.42 -0.71 3.24
CA SER A 183 -3.58 -1.51 2.02
C SER A 183 -2.43 -1.24 1.07
N SER A 184 -1.94 -2.29 0.42
CA SER A 184 -1.00 -2.17 -0.68
C SER A 184 -1.71 -2.05 -2.03
N ASP A 185 -3.03 -1.86 -2.04
CA ASP A 185 -3.82 -1.66 -3.24
C ASP A 185 -3.39 -0.39 -3.95
N TYR A 186 -3.24 -0.49 -5.25
CA TYR A 186 -3.02 0.68 -6.08
C TYR A 186 -3.60 0.51 -7.49
N LEU A 187 -3.88 1.64 -8.12
CA LEU A 187 -4.09 1.79 -9.54
C LEU A 187 -3.17 2.90 -10.04
N SER A 188 -2.26 2.56 -10.93
CA SER A 188 -1.29 3.48 -11.52
C SER A 188 -1.56 3.69 -12.99
N LEU A 189 -1.69 4.94 -13.41
CA LEU A 189 -1.67 5.34 -14.81
C LEU A 189 -0.20 5.48 -15.23
N GLN A 190 0.30 4.43 -15.86
CA GLN A 190 1.74 4.27 -16.16
C GLN A 190 2.21 5.14 -17.30
N ASN A 191 1.43 5.19 -18.38
CA ASN A 191 1.82 5.88 -19.59
C ASN A 191 0.60 6.40 -20.35
N ILE A 192 0.73 7.60 -20.92
CA ILE A 192 -0.12 8.14 -21.96
C ILE A 192 0.78 8.57 -23.11
N THR A 193 0.53 8.03 -24.29
CA THR A 193 1.19 8.46 -25.53
C THR A 193 0.12 8.94 -26.49
N LEU A 194 0.27 10.16 -27.00
CA LEU A 194 -0.57 10.74 -28.05
C LEU A 194 0.34 11.12 -29.22
N GLY A 195 0.09 10.55 -30.35
CA GLY A 195 0.85 10.81 -31.59
C GLY A 195 -0.03 11.29 -32.72
N TYR A 196 0.57 12.00 -33.66
CA TYR A 196 -0.04 12.37 -34.94
C TYR A 196 1.00 12.22 -36.08
N THR A 197 0.64 11.42 -37.05
CA THR A 197 1.42 11.23 -38.26
C THR A 197 0.85 12.09 -39.37
N LEU A 198 1.65 13.00 -39.90
CA LEU A 198 1.24 13.90 -40.96
C LEU A 198 0.91 13.14 -42.26
N PRO A 199 -0.14 13.56 -42.98
CA PRO A 199 -0.49 12.96 -44.27
C PRO A 199 0.64 13.07 -45.30
N LYS A 200 0.85 12.02 -46.08
CA LYS A 200 1.87 12.00 -47.14
C LYS A 200 1.72 13.11 -48.16
N SER A 201 0.54 13.66 -48.33
CA SER A 201 0.29 14.81 -49.23
C SER A 201 0.99 16.08 -48.76
N LEU A 202 1.22 16.24 -47.43
CA LEU A 202 1.99 17.36 -46.88
C LEU A 202 3.49 17.09 -46.88
N THR A 203 3.91 15.89 -46.43
CA THR A 203 5.32 15.56 -46.27
C THR A 203 6.07 15.48 -47.61
N ARG A 204 5.42 14.99 -48.68
CA ARG A 204 5.99 14.97 -50.04
C ARG A 204 6.33 16.36 -50.58
N LYS A 205 5.52 17.37 -50.25
CA LYS A 205 5.83 18.78 -50.66
C LYS A 205 7.09 19.30 -49.98
N MET A 206 7.45 18.74 -48.82
CA MET A 206 8.65 19.05 -48.08
C MET A 206 9.85 18.15 -48.41
N GLN A 207 9.70 17.20 -49.34
CA GLN A 207 10.70 16.17 -49.67
C GLN A 207 11.10 15.31 -48.48
N ILE A 208 10.16 15.04 -47.57
CA ILE A 208 10.32 14.23 -46.36
C ILE A 208 9.42 13.00 -46.46
N ASP A 209 9.93 11.80 -46.17
CA ASP A 209 9.18 10.55 -46.30
C ASP A 209 8.04 10.42 -45.27
N GLY A 210 8.19 10.98 -44.08
CA GLY A 210 7.19 11.00 -43.05
C GLY A 210 7.58 11.86 -41.86
N VAL A 211 6.60 12.45 -41.22
CA VAL A 211 6.75 13.21 -39.98
C VAL A 211 5.70 12.72 -38.99
N ARG A 212 6.11 12.35 -37.76
CA ARG A 212 5.24 12.05 -36.65
C ARG A 212 5.63 12.94 -35.49
N VAL A 213 4.67 13.63 -34.94
CA VAL A 213 4.80 14.40 -33.68
C VAL A 213 4.09 13.63 -32.60
N PHE A 214 4.69 13.51 -31.42
CA PHE A 214 4.07 12.80 -30.30
C PHE A 214 4.36 13.47 -28.96
N PHE A 215 3.46 13.23 -28.03
CA PHE A 215 3.56 13.58 -26.62
C PHE A 215 3.54 12.29 -25.80
N VAL A 216 4.42 12.18 -24.82
CA VAL A 216 4.48 11.05 -23.88
C VAL A 216 4.47 11.60 -22.47
N ALA A 217 3.67 11.00 -21.63
CA ALA A 217 3.67 11.22 -20.19
C ALA A 217 3.77 9.87 -19.47
N ASP A 218 4.79 9.72 -18.64
CA ASP A 218 5.02 8.54 -17.81
C ASP A 218 4.72 8.84 -16.35
N ASN A 219 4.30 7.81 -15.59
CA ASN A 219 3.95 7.91 -14.17
C ASN A 219 2.95 9.03 -13.89
N VAL A 220 1.87 9.07 -14.67
CA VAL A 220 0.94 10.21 -14.75
C VAL A 220 0.14 10.38 -13.46
N ALA A 221 -0.32 9.28 -12.87
CA ALA A 221 -1.11 9.30 -11.66
C ALA A 221 -1.03 7.98 -10.89
N LEU A 222 -1.10 8.06 -9.57
CA LEU A 222 -1.18 6.93 -8.67
C LEU A 222 -2.34 7.11 -7.69
N LEU A 223 -3.23 6.13 -7.64
CA LEU A 223 -4.26 5.99 -6.62
C LEU A 223 -3.83 4.90 -5.65
N THR A 224 -3.62 5.24 -4.40
CA THR A 224 -3.17 4.34 -3.34
C THR A 224 -3.72 4.75 -1.98
N ALA A 225 -3.79 3.81 -1.04
CA ALA A 225 -4.17 4.07 0.33
C ALA A 225 -3.03 4.65 1.18
N ARG A 226 -1.79 4.68 0.67
CA ARG A 226 -0.63 5.21 1.41
C ARG A 226 -0.76 6.72 1.63
N LYS A 227 -0.34 7.17 2.82
CA LYS A 227 -0.43 8.57 3.22
C LYS A 227 0.87 9.32 2.87
N GLY A 228 0.91 9.89 1.69
CA GLY A 228 1.85 10.97 1.39
C GLY A 228 3.19 10.62 0.77
N LEU A 229 3.40 9.40 0.29
CA LEU A 229 4.60 9.03 -0.47
C LEU A 229 4.24 8.03 -1.58
N ASP A 230 4.70 8.35 -2.77
CA ASP A 230 4.66 7.47 -3.94
C ASP A 230 5.76 6.40 -3.87
#